data_77b2762f0f2d6c9e66d410ff2e07d682
#
_entry.id   77b2762f0f2d6c9e66d410ff2e07d682
#
_cell.length_a   1.000
_cell.length_b   1.000
_cell.length_c   1.000
_cell.angle_alpha   90.00
_cell.angle_beta   90.00
_cell.angle_gamma   90.00
#
_symmetry.space_group_name_H-M   'P 1'
#
loop_
_entity.id
_entity.type
_entity.pdbx_description
1 polymer ?
#
loop_
_entity_poly.entity_id
_entity_poly.type
_entity_poly.pdbx_seq_one_letter_code
_entity_poly.pdbx_strand_id
1 'polypeptide(L)'
;MARRLGIDTFSLRYQGLDAFGFIDYARGLNLDVVQYSTRENLASHDPGYLDEVRAHADRAGIELEIGMGSIDRHAVGFAPKWGDAATQLTDMLHAASRLGSPFVRCFLGAQADRHGAVPFATHVDACAEAITAVAPLARDLGLKIAVENHGFGDFLAHELRAFVERVGPDVCAVTLDTGNPTFAAEEPGYSASVLAPYIVTTHFRDTCVWPHPDGAWAQWTVLGRGSVDLDAIIATLDRECPDIAINLETINGMAPKVIPFEADNEAGRAFRVIYPEIPDASLAAYRGLVERGHRLGTGPLDQIMGFIDPDTAPDVAEVLRRQQRNHFEASVAYAQDVLGLGRAKTTTIRRDVEA
;
A
#
# COMPACT_ATOMS: atom_id res chain seq x y z
N MET A 1 15.64 -16.99 7.07
CA MET A 1 16.12 -16.08 6.01
C MET A 1 15.54 -14.72 6.30
N ALA A 2 16.18 -13.63 5.86
CA ALA A 2 15.56 -12.30 5.99
C ALA A 2 14.27 -12.25 5.14
N ARG A 3 13.26 -11.51 5.61
CA ARG A 3 12.00 -11.32 4.89
C ARG A 3 12.25 -10.53 3.61
N ARG A 4 11.63 -10.93 2.50
CA ARG A 4 11.75 -10.24 1.21
C ARG A 4 11.30 -8.79 1.31
N LEU A 5 12.06 -7.88 0.67
CA LEU A 5 11.79 -6.45 0.62
C LEU A 5 11.53 -6.04 -0.84
N GLY A 6 10.46 -5.30 -1.06
CA GLY A 6 10.07 -4.86 -2.38
C GLY A 6 9.68 -3.39 -2.46
N ILE A 7 9.35 -2.97 -3.66
CA ILE A 7 8.78 -1.67 -3.97
C ILE A 7 7.35 -1.83 -4.50
N ASP A 8 6.40 -1.04 -3.98
CA ASP A 8 5.22 -0.66 -4.73
C ASP A 8 5.56 0.53 -5.65
N THR A 9 5.27 0.41 -6.93
CA THR A 9 5.72 1.35 -7.97
C THR A 9 5.11 2.75 -7.84
N PHE A 10 4.00 2.91 -7.11
CA PHE A 10 3.43 4.23 -6.84
C PHE A 10 4.38 5.12 -6.01
N SER A 11 5.29 4.52 -5.25
CA SER A 11 6.37 5.21 -4.54
C SER A 11 7.22 6.10 -5.44
N LEU A 12 7.39 5.72 -6.71
CA LEU A 12 8.24 6.40 -7.69
C LEU A 12 7.47 6.81 -8.97
N ARG A 13 6.17 7.04 -8.85
CA ARG A 13 5.26 7.37 -9.98
C ARG A 13 5.69 8.54 -10.84
N TYR A 14 6.52 9.45 -10.33
CA TYR A 14 7.00 10.62 -11.06
C TYR A 14 8.40 10.45 -11.68
N GLN A 15 9.01 9.25 -11.60
CA GLN A 15 10.36 9.01 -12.12
C GLN A 15 10.38 8.69 -13.61
N GLY A 16 9.22 8.45 -14.24
CA GLY A 16 9.13 8.08 -15.65
C GLY A 16 9.70 6.69 -15.96
N LEU A 17 9.75 5.80 -14.96
CA LEU A 17 10.20 4.41 -15.15
C LEU A 17 9.07 3.59 -15.80
N ASP A 18 9.45 2.80 -16.80
CA ASP A 18 8.61 1.73 -17.35
C ASP A 18 8.77 0.44 -16.52
N ALA A 19 8.10 -0.62 -16.95
CA ALA A 19 8.13 -1.90 -16.24
C ALA A 19 9.56 -2.46 -16.09
N PHE A 20 10.39 -2.34 -17.12
CA PHE A 20 11.79 -2.81 -17.10
C PHE A 20 12.64 -1.90 -16.20
N GLY A 21 12.45 -0.59 -16.29
CA GLY A 21 13.14 0.39 -15.46
C GLY A 21 12.89 0.19 -13.96
N PHE A 22 11.67 -0.19 -13.55
CA PHE A 22 11.38 -0.54 -12.15
C PHE A 22 12.13 -1.79 -11.70
N ILE A 23 12.24 -2.81 -12.55
CA ILE A 23 13.01 -4.04 -12.26
C ILE A 23 14.49 -3.70 -12.07
N ASP A 24 15.07 -2.93 -12.98
CA ASP A 24 16.48 -2.55 -12.91
C ASP A 24 16.77 -1.65 -11.70
N TYR A 25 15.85 -0.74 -11.37
CA TYR A 25 15.94 0.11 -10.19
C TYR A 25 15.88 -0.71 -8.90
N ALA A 26 14.93 -1.62 -8.78
CA ALA A 26 14.80 -2.51 -7.64
C ALA A 26 16.06 -3.37 -7.44
N ARG A 27 16.58 -3.94 -8.52
CA ARG A 27 17.85 -4.69 -8.50
C ARG A 27 19.01 -3.82 -8.01
N GLY A 28 19.09 -2.56 -8.47
CA GLY A 28 20.13 -1.60 -8.05
C GLY A 28 20.12 -1.31 -6.55
N LEU A 29 18.95 -1.42 -5.90
CA LEU A 29 18.78 -1.24 -4.45
C LEU A 29 18.78 -2.56 -3.66
N ASN A 30 19.12 -3.70 -4.29
CA ASN A 30 19.06 -5.05 -3.70
C ASN A 30 17.67 -5.41 -3.13
N LEU A 31 16.61 -4.95 -3.80
CA LEU A 31 15.24 -5.39 -3.49
C LEU A 31 14.98 -6.77 -4.10
N ASP A 32 13.94 -7.43 -3.58
CA ASP A 32 13.54 -8.78 -3.98
C ASP A 32 12.30 -8.76 -4.88
N VAL A 33 11.42 -7.74 -4.73
CA VAL A 33 10.09 -7.70 -5.34
C VAL A 33 9.84 -6.34 -5.98
N VAL A 34 9.17 -6.34 -7.14
CA VAL A 34 8.50 -5.18 -7.73
C VAL A 34 7.02 -5.47 -7.78
N GLN A 35 6.22 -4.67 -7.09
CA GLN A 35 4.77 -4.66 -7.18
C GLN A 35 4.33 -3.52 -8.10
N TYR A 36 3.80 -3.85 -9.28
CA TYR A 36 3.19 -2.87 -10.17
C TYR A 36 1.84 -2.45 -9.60
N SER A 37 1.77 -1.23 -9.09
CA SER A 37 0.65 -0.69 -8.34
C SER A 37 -0.63 -0.56 -9.16
N THR A 38 -0.48 -0.25 -10.44
CA THR A 38 -1.59 0.02 -11.35
C THR A 38 -1.42 -0.69 -12.69
N ARG A 39 -2.54 -0.88 -13.38
CA ARG A 39 -2.58 -1.46 -14.72
C ARG A 39 -1.65 -0.74 -15.71
N GLU A 40 -1.55 0.58 -15.60
CA GLU A 40 -0.76 1.44 -16.49
C GLU A 40 0.76 1.30 -16.31
N ASN A 41 1.23 0.64 -15.27
CA ASN A 41 2.66 0.33 -15.11
C ASN A 41 3.17 -0.66 -16.19
N LEU A 42 2.25 -1.42 -16.79
CA LEU A 42 2.52 -2.31 -17.91
C LEU A 42 2.05 -1.61 -19.20
N ALA A 43 2.98 -1.39 -20.13
CA ALA A 43 2.68 -0.71 -21.40
C ALA A 43 1.69 -1.51 -22.28
N SER A 44 1.65 -2.83 -22.13
CA SER A 44 0.71 -3.74 -22.79
C SER A 44 0.38 -4.92 -21.89
N HIS A 45 -0.81 -5.51 -22.09
CA HIS A 45 -1.19 -6.79 -21.51
C HIS A 45 -1.10 -7.93 -22.54
N ASP A 46 -0.50 -7.68 -23.70
CA ASP A 46 -0.26 -8.73 -24.69
C ASP A 46 0.68 -9.80 -24.14
N PRO A 47 0.42 -11.08 -24.43
CA PRO A 47 1.23 -12.19 -23.92
C PRO A 47 2.71 -12.05 -24.16
N GLY A 48 3.12 -11.58 -25.35
CA GLY A 48 4.55 -11.42 -25.69
C GLY A 48 5.25 -10.38 -24.84
N TYR A 49 4.60 -9.22 -24.61
CA TYR A 49 5.15 -8.17 -23.75
C TYR A 49 5.28 -8.65 -22.29
N LEU A 50 4.25 -9.33 -21.76
CA LEU A 50 4.28 -9.84 -20.39
C LEU A 50 5.38 -10.90 -20.21
N ASP A 51 5.61 -11.75 -21.22
CA ASP A 51 6.71 -12.72 -21.21
C ASP A 51 8.10 -12.05 -21.22
N GLU A 52 8.26 -10.95 -21.95
CA GLU A 52 9.49 -10.16 -21.95
C GLU A 52 9.75 -9.53 -20.59
N VAL A 53 8.74 -8.93 -19.96
CA VAL A 53 8.83 -8.36 -18.59
C VAL A 53 9.20 -9.46 -17.59
N ARG A 54 8.52 -10.62 -17.63
CA ARG A 54 8.82 -11.77 -16.78
C ARG A 54 10.25 -12.25 -16.94
N ALA A 55 10.67 -12.47 -18.19
CA ALA A 55 12.03 -12.93 -18.46
C ALA A 55 13.11 -11.92 -18.02
N HIS A 56 12.81 -10.62 -18.07
CA HIS A 56 13.71 -9.59 -17.54
C HIS A 56 13.80 -9.66 -16.00
N ALA A 57 12.69 -9.80 -15.32
CA ALA A 57 12.64 -9.95 -13.87
C ALA A 57 13.37 -11.23 -13.40
N ASP A 58 13.15 -12.35 -14.08
CA ASP A 58 13.82 -13.63 -13.79
C ASP A 58 15.36 -13.49 -13.90
N ARG A 59 15.85 -12.82 -14.95
CA ARG A 59 17.30 -12.54 -15.10
C ARG A 59 17.84 -11.62 -14.02
N ALA A 60 17.03 -10.68 -13.56
CA ALA A 60 17.39 -9.77 -12.46
C ALA A 60 17.28 -10.44 -11.09
N GLY A 61 16.60 -11.57 -10.99
CA GLY A 61 16.26 -12.26 -9.73
C GLY A 61 15.24 -11.46 -8.92
N ILE A 62 14.30 -10.79 -9.59
CA ILE A 62 13.22 -10.00 -9.00
C ILE A 62 11.91 -10.74 -9.17
N GLU A 63 11.14 -10.87 -8.09
CA GLU A 63 9.76 -11.37 -8.13
C GLU A 63 8.81 -10.24 -8.54
N LEU A 64 7.72 -10.60 -9.24
CA LEU A 64 6.73 -9.63 -9.69
C LEU A 64 5.41 -9.85 -8.96
N GLU A 65 4.83 -8.75 -8.51
CA GLU A 65 3.46 -8.66 -8.01
C GLU A 65 2.72 -7.61 -8.82
N ILE A 66 1.41 -7.78 -9.04
CA ILE A 66 0.65 -6.80 -9.81
C ILE A 66 -0.61 -6.36 -9.11
N GLY A 67 -1.00 -5.12 -9.41
CA GLY A 67 -2.21 -4.49 -8.91
C GLY A 67 -2.96 -3.70 -9.97
N MET A 68 -4.14 -3.29 -9.57
CA MET A 68 -5.02 -2.42 -10.33
C MET A 68 -5.70 -1.41 -9.40
N GLY A 69 -6.51 -0.53 -9.97
CA GLY A 69 -7.31 0.45 -9.24
C GLY A 69 -8.51 -0.14 -8.51
N SER A 70 -9.49 0.74 -8.26
CA SER A 70 -10.77 0.35 -7.64
C SER A 70 -11.52 -0.68 -8.47
N ILE A 71 -12.14 -1.64 -7.78
CA ILE A 71 -13.08 -2.63 -8.33
C ILE A 71 -14.54 -2.29 -8.01
N ASP A 72 -14.77 -1.15 -7.39
CA ASP A 72 -16.10 -0.64 -7.11
C ASP A 72 -16.58 0.32 -8.21
N ARG A 73 -17.60 -0.09 -8.96
CA ARG A 73 -18.19 0.71 -10.05
C ARG A 73 -18.76 2.06 -9.60
N HIS A 74 -18.97 2.26 -8.30
CA HIS A 74 -19.53 3.48 -7.72
C HIS A 74 -18.44 4.42 -7.16
N ALA A 75 -17.20 3.93 -6.97
CA ALA A 75 -16.12 4.74 -6.44
C ALA A 75 -15.64 5.78 -7.47
N VAL A 76 -15.25 6.95 -6.95
CA VAL A 76 -14.69 8.03 -7.78
C VAL A 76 -13.43 7.57 -8.53
N GLY A 77 -12.64 6.69 -7.93
CA GLY A 77 -11.41 6.13 -8.51
C GLY A 77 -11.61 4.99 -9.52
N PHE A 78 -12.86 4.58 -9.81
CA PHE A 78 -13.12 3.52 -10.79
C PHE A 78 -12.84 4.00 -12.22
N ALA A 79 -12.18 3.17 -13.02
CA ALA A 79 -11.77 3.50 -14.39
C ALA A 79 -12.60 2.72 -15.44
N PRO A 80 -13.82 3.18 -15.82
CA PRO A 80 -14.71 2.45 -16.73
C PRO A 80 -14.19 2.31 -18.16
N LYS A 81 -13.16 3.08 -18.52
CA LYS A 81 -12.48 2.97 -19.83
C LYS A 81 -11.90 1.57 -20.09
N TRP A 82 -11.68 0.76 -19.05
CA TRP A 82 -11.16 -0.60 -19.13
C TRP A 82 -12.23 -1.69 -19.04
N GLY A 83 -13.51 -1.32 -19.14
CA GLY A 83 -14.64 -2.22 -18.94
C GLY A 83 -15.17 -2.19 -17.51
N ASP A 84 -16.09 -3.12 -17.20
CA ASP A 84 -16.57 -3.32 -15.84
C ASP A 84 -15.51 -3.98 -14.94
N ALA A 85 -15.76 -4.02 -13.64
CA ALA A 85 -14.80 -4.54 -12.67
C ALA A 85 -14.46 -6.03 -12.91
N ALA A 86 -15.42 -6.85 -13.32
CA ALA A 86 -15.19 -8.26 -13.62
C ALA A 86 -14.30 -8.44 -14.85
N THR A 87 -14.51 -7.64 -15.89
CA THR A 87 -13.66 -7.61 -17.09
C THR A 87 -12.23 -7.20 -16.72
N GLN A 88 -12.07 -6.12 -15.96
CA GLN A 88 -10.76 -5.64 -15.52
C GLN A 88 -10.03 -6.69 -14.66
N LEU A 89 -10.72 -7.32 -13.69
CA LEU A 89 -10.15 -8.39 -12.88
C LEU A 89 -9.76 -9.61 -13.72
N THR A 90 -10.57 -9.98 -14.71
CA THR A 90 -10.26 -11.10 -15.63
C THR A 90 -8.95 -10.85 -16.37
N ASP A 91 -8.80 -9.66 -16.96
CA ASP A 91 -7.58 -9.27 -17.67
C ASP A 91 -6.36 -9.29 -16.73
N MET A 92 -6.51 -8.78 -15.51
CA MET A 92 -5.42 -8.72 -14.54
C MET A 92 -5.06 -10.09 -13.99
N LEU A 93 -6.03 -11.01 -13.80
CA LEU A 93 -5.76 -12.40 -13.41
C LEU A 93 -4.92 -13.13 -14.48
N HIS A 94 -5.25 -12.95 -15.75
CA HIS A 94 -4.42 -13.50 -16.84
C HIS A 94 -3.03 -12.90 -16.88
N ALA A 95 -2.90 -11.57 -16.68
CA ALA A 95 -1.60 -10.91 -16.60
C ALA A 95 -0.79 -11.40 -15.38
N ALA A 96 -1.43 -11.53 -14.21
CA ALA A 96 -0.80 -12.06 -13.00
C ALA A 96 -0.24 -13.46 -13.20
N SER A 97 -1.05 -14.37 -13.76
CA SER A 97 -0.63 -15.73 -14.07
C SER A 97 0.61 -15.74 -14.98
N ARG A 98 0.62 -14.88 -15.98
CA ARG A 98 1.74 -14.82 -16.95
C ARG A 98 3.01 -14.23 -16.35
N LEU A 99 2.89 -13.18 -15.54
CA LEU A 99 4.01 -12.56 -14.83
C LEU A 99 4.50 -13.40 -13.63
N GLY A 100 3.72 -14.38 -13.18
CA GLY A 100 4.02 -15.21 -12.02
C GLY A 100 3.69 -14.52 -10.68
N SER A 101 2.84 -13.49 -10.71
CA SER A 101 2.29 -12.89 -9.50
C SER A 101 1.30 -13.85 -8.84
N PRO A 102 1.36 -14.06 -7.51
CA PRO A 102 0.44 -14.96 -6.82
C PRO A 102 -0.95 -14.37 -6.57
N PHE A 103 -1.14 -13.11 -6.88
CA PHE A 103 -2.40 -12.38 -6.68
C PHE A 103 -2.53 -11.18 -7.62
N VAL A 104 -3.72 -10.58 -7.61
CA VAL A 104 -3.99 -9.24 -8.14
C VAL A 104 -4.39 -8.34 -6.97
N ARG A 105 -3.61 -7.29 -6.68
CA ARG A 105 -3.97 -6.27 -5.69
C ARG A 105 -5.01 -5.32 -6.28
N CYS A 106 -6.03 -4.97 -5.48
CA CYS A 106 -7.04 -3.97 -5.81
C CYS A 106 -7.56 -3.30 -4.53
N PHE A 107 -8.51 -2.39 -4.65
CA PHE A 107 -9.14 -1.73 -3.50
C PHE A 107 -10.61 -1.38 -3.80
N LEU A 108 -11.36 -0.99 -2.75
CA LEU A 108 -12.71 -0.46 -2.90
C LEU A 108 -12.64 0.96 -3.46
N GLY A 109 -12.05 1.89 -2.74
CA GLY A 109 -12.02 3.29 -3.13
C GLY A 109 -11.16 4.13 -2.21
N ALA A 110 -11.78 5.14 -1.59
CA ALA A 110 -11.15 6.02 -0.62
C ALA A 110 -12.15 6.43 0.47
N GLN A 111 -11.67 7.06 1.54
CA GLN A 111 -12.53 7.65 2.57
C GLN A 111 -13.66 8.52 1.98
N ALA A 112 -13.37 9.23 0.88
CA ALA A 112 -14.36 10.08 0.21
C ALA A 112 -15.58 9.29 -0.30
N ASP A 113 -15.43 8.04 -0.71
CA ASP A 113 -16.52 7.20 -1.19
C ASP A 113 -17.47 6.78 -0.05
N ARG A 114 -17.02 6.82 1.20
CA ARG A 114 -17.86 6.55 2.38
C ARG A 114 -18.83 7.69 2.72
N HIS A 115 -18.58 8.90 2.18
CA HIS A 115 -19.43 10.10 2.43
C HIS A 115 -20.43 10.37 1.32
N GLY A 116 -20.35 9.64 0.21
CA GLY A 116 -21.10 9.93 -1.00
C GLY A 116 -22.62 9.71 -0.83
N ALA A 117 -23.33 9.98 -1.91
CA ALA A 117 -24.77 9.67 -2.00
C ALA A 117 -25.06 8.17 -2.06
N VAL A 118 -24.06 7.37 -2.41
CA VAL A 118 -24.16 5.90 -2.44
C VAL A 118 -23.84 5.37 -1.04
N PRO A 119 -24.71 4.53 -0.44
CA PRO A 119 -24.44 3.94 0.85
C PRO A 119 -23.20 3.04 0.83
N PHE A 120 -22.40 3.05 1.90
CA PHE A 120 -21.16 2.25 1.98
C PHE A 120 -21.39 0.75 1.71
N ALA A 121 -22.49 0.17 2.21
CA ALA A 121 -22.85 -1.21 1.93
C ALA A 121 -23.01 -1.51 0.43
N THR A 122 -23.46 -0.53 -0.38
CA THR A 122 -23.57 -0.69 -1.85
C THR A 122 -22.21 -0.74 -2.52
N HIS A 123 -21.22 0.02 -2.04
CA HIS A 123 -19.83 -0.06 -2.47
C HIS A 123 -19.23 -1.43 -2.16
N VAL A 124 -19.45 -1.91 -0.92
CA VAL A 124 -18.98 -3.25 -0.47
C VAL A 124 -19.63 -4.37 -1.30
N ASP A 125 -20.95 -4.27 -1.59
CA ASP A 125 -21.66 -5.24 -2.42
C ASP A 125 -21.12 -5.26 -3.86
N ALA A 126 -20.85 -4.10 -4.45
CA ALA A 126 -20.28 -3.99 -5.79
C ALA A 126 -18.90 -4.68 -5.89
N CYS A 127 -18.04 -4.51 -4.89
CA CYS A 127 -16.76 -5.21 -4.82
C CYS A 127 -16.94 -6.72 -4.68
N ALA A 128 -17.87 -7.16 -3.82
CA ALA A 128 -18.14 -8.58 -3.63
C ALA A 128 -18.69 -9.24 -4.90
N GLU A 129 -19.59 -8.57 -5.62
CA GLU A 129 -20.10 -9.02 -6.92
C GLU A 129 -18.97 -9.18 -7.94
N ALA A 130 -18.07 -8.18 -8.04
CA ALA A 130 -16.95 -8.21 -8.98
C ALA A 130 -16.00 -9.40 -8.72
N ILE A 131 -15.61 -9.63 -7.45
CA ILE A 131 -14.74 -10.75 -7.10
C ILE A 131 -15.45 -12.09 -7.31
N THR A 132 -16.73 -12.19 -6.91
CA THR A 132 -17.50 -13.43 -7.07
C THR A 132 -17.64 -13.82 -8.54
N ALA A 133 -17.82 -12.87 -9.43
CA ALA A 133 -17.93 -13.12 -10.87
C ALA A 133 -16.68 -13.78 -11.46
N VAL A 134 -15.48 -13.46 -10.95
CA VAL A 134 -14.20 -13.98 -11.44
C VAL A 134 -13.60 -15.08 -10.55
N ALA A 135 -14.27 -15.44 -9.45
CA ALA A 135 -13.79 -16.45 -8.51
C ALA A 135 -13.46 -17.82 -9.13
N PRO A 136 -14.26 -18.34 -10.10
CA PRO A 136 -13.88 -19.57 -10.79
C PRO A 136 -12.53 -19.46 -11.50
N LEU A 137 -12.30 -18.37 -12.24
CA LEU A 137 -11.02 -18.13 -12.93
C LEU A 137 -9.86 -18.00 -11.96
N ALA A 138 -10.04 -17.26 -10.86
CA ALA A 138 -9.00 -17.10 -9.85
C ALA A 138 -8.59 -18.46 -9.26
N ARG A 139 -9.57 -19.35 -8.97
CA ARG A 139 -9.29 -20.72 -8.50
C ARG A 139 -8.58 -21.56 -9.55
N ASP A 140 -9.02 -21.52 -10.80
CA ASP A 140 -8.41 -22.28 -11.89
C ASP A 140 -6.95 -21.88 -12.13
N LEU A 141 -6.64 -20.61 -11.93
CA LEU A 141 -5.27 -20.07 -12.04
C LEU A 141 -4.45 -20.23 -10.74
N GLY A 142 -5.07 -20.61 -9.63
CA GLY A 142 -4.42 -20.68 -8.32
C GLY A 142 -4.04 -19.31 -7.75
N LEU A 143 -4.75 -18.24 -8.12
CA LEU A 143 -4.48 -16.86 -7.75
C LEU A 143 -5.49 -16.32 -6.74
N LYS A 144 -5.09 -15.28 -6.01
CA LYS A 144 -5.98 -14.53 -5.12
C LYS A 144 -6.22 -13.11 -5.62
N ILE A 145 -7.29 -12.49 -5.13
CA ILE A 145 -7.58 -11.07 -5.28
C ILE A 145 -7.33 -10.44 -3.92
N ALA A 146 -6.28 -9.60 -3.82
CA ALA A 146 -5.82 -9.01 -2.58
C ALA A 146 -6.40 -7.59 -2.43
N VAL A 147 -7.41 -7.45 -1.58
CA VAL A 147 -8.07 -6.16 -1.32
C VAL A 147 -7.29 -5.39 -0.27
N GLU A 148 -6.99 -4.13 -0.56
CA GLU A 148 -6.26 -3.24 0.33
C GLU A 148 -7.21 -2.42 1.20
N ASN A 149 -6.81 -2.14 2.44
CA ASN A 149 -7.35 -1.07 3.27
C ASN A 149 -6.78 0.28 2.79
N HIS A 150 -7.45 0.91 1.82
CA HIS A 150 -6.90 1.94 0.96
C HIS A 150 -7.43 3.36 1.29
N GLY A 151 -6.85 4.37 0.65
CA GLY A 151 -7.44 5.70 0.43
C GLY A 151 -7.86 6.46 1.69
N PHE A 152 -7.01 6.50 2.73
CA PHE A 152 -7.30 7.12 4.03
C PHE A 152 -8.39 6.40 4.85
N GLY A 153 -8.64 5.12 4.58
CA GLY A 153 -9.60 4.30 5.30
C GLY A 153 -10.93 4.11 4.57
N ASP A 154 -10.86 3.53 3.38
CA ASP A 154 -12.05 3.01 2.68
C ASP A 154 -12.66 1.82 3.44
N PHE A 155 -11.80 0.96 4.03
CA PHE A 155 -12.17 -0.08 4.98
C PHE A 155 -11.45 0.10 6.33
N LEU A 156 -12.16 -0.12 7.44
CA LEU A 156 -11.54 -0.48 8.71
C LEU A 156 -11.16 -1.96 8.71
N ALA A 157 -10.20 -2.35 9.55
CA ALA A 157 -9.68 -3.73 9.54
C ALA A 157 -10.78 -4.78 9.80
N HIS A 158 -11.71 -4.54 10.73
CA HIS A 158 -12.81 -5.48 11.00
C HIS A 158 -13.80 -5.58 9.84
N GLU A 159 -14.05 -4.48 9.12
CA GLU A 159 -14.91 -4.46 7.92
C GLU A 159 -14.26 -5.24 6.77
N LEU A 160 -12.95 -5.00 6.52
CA LEU A 160 -12.21 -5.73 5.50
C LEU A 160 -12.10 -7.22 5.81
N ARG A 161 -11.89 -7.57 7.08
CA ARG A 161 -11.93 -8.96 7.52
C ARG A 161 -13.28 -9.61 7.23
N ALA A 162 -14.37 -8.96 7.63
CA ALA A 162 -15.73 -9.47 7.37
C ALA A 162 -16.01 -9.58 5.86
N PHE A 163 -15.49 -8.65 5.05
CA PHE A 163 -15.57 -8.70 3.60
C PHE A 163 -14.87 -9.94 3.03
N VAL A 164 -13.61 -10.21 3.44
CA VAL A 164 -12.85 -11.38 2.99
C VAL A 164 -13.56 -12.68 3.38
N GLU A 165 -14.04 -12.77 4.63
CA GLU A 165 -14.77 -13.95 5.14
C GLU A 165 -16.10 -14.16 4.37
N ARG A 166 -16.80 -13.09 3.99
CA ARG A 166 -18.04 -13.14 3.20
C ARG A 166 -17.79 -13.60 1.76
N VAL A 167 -16.75 -13.09 1.10
CA VAL A 167 -16.42 -13.41 -0.30
C VAL A 167 -15.81 -14.81 -0.42
N GLY A 168 -15.04 -15.22 0.56
CA GLY A 168 -14.32 -16.48 0.63
C GLY A 168 -12.81 -16.33 0.60
N PRO A 169 -12.10 -16.74 1.67
CA PRO A 169 -10.66 -16.55 1.82
C PRO A 169 -9.81 -17.45 0.90
N ASP A 170 -10.45 -18.36 0.18
CA ASP A 170 -9.82 -19.14 -0.88
C ASP A 170 -9.54 -18.31 -2.14
N VAL A 171 -10.33 -17.25 -2.38
CA VAL A 171 -10.19 -16.33 -3.53
C VAL A 171 -9.80 -14.92 -3.09
N CYS A 172 -10.40 -14.42 -2.00
CA CYS A 172 -10.18 -13.07 -1.50
C CYS A 172 -9.11 -13.07 -0.40
N ALA A 173 -8.20 -12.10 -0.46
CA ALA A 173 -7.11 -11.93 0.49
C ALA A 173 -6.90 -10.43 0.78
N VAL A 174 -5.89 -10.08 1.56
CA VAL A 174 -5.61 -8.70 1.99
C VAL A 174 -4.24 -8.23 1.52
N THR A 175 -4.19 -7.02 1.00
CA THR A 175 -2.98 -6.17 0.98
C THR A 175 -3.03 -5.29 2.21
N LEU A 176 -2.10 -5.46 3.14
CA LEU A 176 -2.04 -4.64 4.35
C LEU A 176 -1.33 -3.31 4.06
N ASP A 177 -2.08 -2.21 4.10
CA ASP A 177 -1.48 -0.87 4.17
C ASP A 177 -1.32 -0.43 5.63
N THR A 178 -0.12 0.01 6.00
CA THR A 178 0.20 0.43 7.37
C THR A 178 0.07 1.94 7.60
N GLY A 179 -0.22 2.73 6.56
CA GLY A 179 -0.39 4.18 6.68
C GLY A 179 -1.85 4.63 6.67
N ASN A 180 -2.68 4.01 5.83
CA ASN A 180 -4.09 4.38 5.66
C ASN A 180 -4.92 4.32 6.95
N PRO A 181 -4.77 3.31 7.83
CA PRO A 181 -5.55 3.19 9.06
C PRO A 181 -5.48 4.43 9.96
N THR A 182 -4.33 5.10 10.00
CA THR A 182 -4.13 6.28 10.86
C THR A 182 -5.09 7.42 10.57
N PHE A 183 -5.64 7.50 9.35
CA PHE A 183 -6.59 8.53 8.95
C PHE A 183 -8.05 8.17 9.26
N ALA A 184 -8.28 6.93 9.65
CA ALA A 184 -9.58 6.41 10.10
C ALA A 184 -9.63 6.19 11.62
N ALA A 185 -8.71 6.79 12.37
CA ALA A 185 -8.53 6.58 13.81
C ALA A 185 -8.30 5.10 14.19
N GLU A 186 -7.60 4.36 13.32
CA GLU A 186 -7.23 2.98 13.54
C GLU A 186 -5.69 2.85 13.63
N GLU A 187 -5.20 2.11 14.63
CA GLU A 187 -3.77 1.89 14.85
C GLU A 187 -3.27 0.78 13.92
N PRO A 188 -2.16 1.00 13.15
CA PRO A 188 -1.71 0.04 12.15
C PRO A 188 -1.36 -1.36 12.68
N GLY A 189 -0.81 -1.47 13.89
CA GLY A 189 -0.54 -2.77 14.53
C GLY A 189 -1.82 -3.51 14.90
N TYR A 190 -2.87 -2.78 15.30
CA TYR A 190 -4.21 -3.35 15.48
C TYR A 190 -4.74 -3.89 14.16
N SER A 191 -4.68 -3.09 13.09
CA SER A 191 -5.10 -3.52 11.75
C SER A 191 -4.34 -4.78 11.30
N ALA A 192 -3.01 -4.79 11.46
CA ALA A 192 -2.19 -5.95 11.14
C ALA A 192 -2.64 -7.21 11.92
N SER A 193 -2.93 -7.08 13.22
CA SER A 193 -3.36 -8.21 14.05
C SER A 193 -4.72 -8.78 13.64
N VAL A 194 -5.67 -7.92 13.26
CA VAL A 194 -7.02 -8.32 12.84
C VAL A 194 -6.99 -8.99 11.47
N LEU A 195 -6.15 -8.50 10.55
CA LEU A 195 -6.10 -8.93 9.17
C LEU A 195 -5.08 -10.06 8.93
N ALA A 196 -4.18 -10.35 9.87
CA ALA A 196 -3.08 -11.29 9.74
C ALA A 196 -3.42 -12.63 9.05
N PRO A 197 -4.57 -13.28 9.32
CA PRO A 197 -4.89 -14.57 8.69
C PRO A 197 -5.09 -14.48 7.16
N TYR A 198 -5.24 -13.29 6.61
CA TYR A 198 -5.63 -13.08 5.22
C TYR A 198 -4.60 -12.27 4.43
N ILE A 199 -3.54 -11.76 5.07
CA ILE A 199 -2.52 -10.92 4.42
C ILE A 199 -1.68 -11.76 3.47
N VAL A 200 -1.55 -11.31 2.22
CA VAL A 200 -0.68 -11.93 1.20
C VAL A 200 0.40 -11.00 0.69
N THR A 201 0.28 -9.69 0.93
CA THR A 201 1.26 -8.66 0.58
C THR A 201 1.03 -7.41 1.41
N THR A 202 1.93 -6.43 1.30
CA THR A 202 1.83 -5.18 2.06
C THR A 202 2.06 -3.95 1.19
N HIS A 203 1.50 -2.82 1.63
CA HIS A 203 1.94 -1.45 1.36
C HIS A 203 2.48 -0.88 2.67
N PHE A 204 3.78 -1.02 2.86
CA PHE A 204 4.42 -0.75 4.14
C PHE A 204 4.93 0.69 4.17
N ARG A 205 4.40 1.49 5.08
CA ARG A 205 4.74 2.91 5.24
C ARG A 205 4.64 3.35 6.68
N ASP A 206 5.14 4.55 6.97
CA ASP A 206 5.15 5.13 8.30
C ASP A 206 4.38 6.45 8.33
N THR A 207 3.83 6.77 9.50
CA THR A 207 2.99 7.93 9.72
C THR A 207 3.37 8.61 11.03
N CYS A 208 3.64 9.92 10.99
CA CYS A 208 3.65 10.73 12.19
C CYS A 208 2.21 10.95 12.66
N VAL A 209 1.94 10.65 13.92
CA VAL A 209 0.67 10.91 14.58
C VAL A 209 0.95 11.71 15.85
N TRP A 210 0.18 12.77 16.15
CA TRP A 210 0.37 13.57 17.36
C TRP A 210 -0.94 14.24 17.79
N PRO A 211 -1.04 14.68 19.07
CA PRO A 211 -2.27 15.23 19.60
C PRO A 211 -2.78 16.46 18.86
N HIS A 212 -4.10 16.53 18.71
CA HIS A 212 -4.87 17.71 18.29
C HIS A 212 -6.04 17.90 19.24
N PRO A 213 -6.52 19.15 19.51
CA PRO A 213 -7.67 19.38 20.41
C PRO A 213 -8.94 18.58 20.05
N ASP A 214 -9.15 18.31 18.76
CA ASP A 214 -10.28 17.51 18.24
C ASP A 214 -9.95 16.01 18.10
N GLY A 215 -8.75 15.56 18.48
CA GLY A 215 -8.32 14.17 18.35
C GLY A 215 -6.83 14.05 17.98
N ALA A 216 -6.49 13.89 16.72
CA ALA A 216 -5.11 13.74 16.29
C ALA A 216 -4.80 14.48 14.97
N TRP A 217 -3.52 14.79 14.79
CA TRP A 217 -2.92 15.00 13.48
C TRP A 217 -2.33 13.69 12.96
N ALA A 218 -2.43 13.45 11.67
CA ALA A 218 -1.73 12.35 10.99
C ALA A 218 -1.07 12.84 9.70
N GLN A 219 0.14 12.34 9.42
CA GLN A 219 0.93 12.70 8.25
C GLN A 219 1.87 11.58 7.86
N TRP A 220 1.78 11.09 6.62
CA TRP A 220 2.74 10.11 6.10
C TRP A 220 4.16 10.66 6.06
N THR A 221 5.13 9.80 6.30
CA THR A 221 6.54 10.16 6.34
C THR A 221 7.43 9.03 5.79
N VAL A 222 8.72 9.31 5.73
CA VAL A 222 9.77 8.32 5.42
C VAL A 222 9.78 7.25 6.51
N LEU A 223 9.99 6.01 6.14
CA LEU A 223 10.02 4.86 7.05
C LEU A 223 11.03 5.08 8.18
N GLY A 224 10.64 4.79 9.41
CA GLY A 224 11.45 5.00 10.62
C GLY A 224 11.45 6.44 11.14
N ARG A 225 10.67 7.34 10.55
CA ARG A 225 10.53 8.73 11.00
C ARG A 225 9.13 9.05 11.52
N GLY A 226 8.26 8.06 11.55
CA GLY A 226 6.90 8.16 12.06
C GLY A 226 6.73 7.63 13.47
N SER A 227 5.50 7.42 13.84
CA SER A 227 5.06 6.98 15.16
C SER A 227 4.58 5.52 15.17
N VAL A 228 4.52 4.88 14.00
CA VAL A 228 4.04 3.50 13.86
C VAL A 228 5.05 2.53 14.44
N ASP A 229 4.59 1.55 15.21
CA ASP A 229 5.42 0.48 15.74
C ASP A 229 5.67 -0.59 14.66
N LEU A 230 6.63 -0.30 13.77
CA LEU A 230 6.97 -1.14 12.63
C LEU A 230 7.50 -2.50 13.05
N ASP A 231 8.26 -2.57 14.16
CA ASP A 231 8.81 -3.83 14.68
C ASP A 231 7.69 -4.75 15.17
N ALA A 232 6.68 -4.21 15.88
CA ALA A 232 5.52 -4.99 16.33
C ALA A 232 4.69 -5.52 15.17
N ILE A 233 4.53 -4.73 14.09
CA ILE A 233 3.85 -5.18 12.87
C ILE A 233 4.64 -6.32 12.22
N ILE A 234 5.96 -6.15 12.03
CA ILE A 234 6.82 -7.19 11.44
C ILE A 234 6.77 -8.46 12.27
N ALA A 235 6.84 -8.36 13.61
CA ALA A 235 6.73 -9.52 14.49
C ALA A 235 5.38 -10.26 14.34
N THR A 236 4.30 -9.51 14.10
CA THR A 236 2.99 -10.11 13.80
C THR A 236 3.01 -10.83 12.45
N LEU A 237 3.54 -10.19 11.41
CA LEU A 237 3.67 -10.79 10.09
C LEU A 237 4.60 -12.02 10.10
N ASP A 238 5.69 -12.01 10.87
CA ASP A 238 6.62 -13.13 10.99
C ASP A 238 5.95 -14.36 11.61
N ARG A 239 5.03 -14.14 12.53
CA ARG A 239 4.31 -15.22 13.21
C ARG A 239 3.18 -15.79 12.36
N GLU A 240 2.40 -14.93 11.68
CA GLU A 240 1.14 -15.30 11.05
C GLU A 240 1.26 -15.51 9.53
N CYS A 241 2.14 -14.77 8.86
CA CYS A 241 2.31 -14.81 7.40
C CYS A 241 3.81 -14.65 7.02
N PRO A 242 4.66 -15.65 7.38
CA PRO A 242 6.12 -15.53 7.24
C PRO A 242 6.61 -15.41 5.78
N ASP A 243 5.83 -15.88 4.81
CA ASP A 243 6.26 -16.01 3.41
C ASP A 243 5.92 -14.80 2.53
N ILE A 244 5.26 -13.76 3.07
CA ILE A 244 4.93 -12.57 2.30
C ILE A 244 6.11 -11.60 2.20
N ALA A 245 6.11 -10.78 1.16
CA ALA A 245 7.05 -9.66 1.02
C ALA A 245 6.57 -8.43 1.80
N ILE A 246 7.53 -7.58 2.20
CA ILE A 246 7.26 -6.21 2.64
C ILE A 246 7.52 -5.30 1.45
N ASN A 247 6.46 -4.80 0.83
CA ASN A 247 6.56 -3.81 -0.25
C ASN A 247 6.43 -2.40 0.33
N LEU A 248 7.44 -1.58 0.11
CA LEU A 248 7.42 -0.18 0.56
C LEU A 248 6.55 0.64 -0.38
N GLU A 249 5.59 1.37 0.20
CA GLU A 249 4.83 2.41 -0.50
C GLU A 249 5.07 3.76 0.17
N THR A 250 5.98 4.54 -0.37
CA THR A 250 6.29 5.86 0.17
C THR A 250 5.50 6.95 -0.55
N ILE A 251 4.49 7.50 0.11
CA ILE A 251 3.72 8.64 -0.41
C ILE A 251 3.96 9.82 0.52
N ASN A 252 4.91 10.66 0.16
CA ASN A 252 5.28 11.83 0.93
C ASN A 252 4.82 13.11 0.22
N GLY A 253 4.78 14.20 0.96
CA GLY A 253 4.43 15.51 0.43
C GLY A 253 2.98 15.93 0.70
N MET A 254 2.25 15.19 1.51
CA MET A 254 0.92 15.62 1.97
C MET A 254 1.02 16.49 3.21
N ALA A 255 0.19 17.53 3.26
CA ALA A 255 -0.01 18.28 4.49
C ALA A 255 -0.62 17.38 5.59
N PRO A 256 -0.34 17.64 6.86
CA PRO A 256 -0.97 16.91 7.95
C PRO A 256 -2.50 17.08 7.89
N LYS A 257 -3.22 16.00 8.21
CA LYS A 257 -4.68 16.00 8.30
C LYS A 257 -5.11 15.87 9.75
N VAL A 258 -6.17 16.58 10.13
CA VAL A 258 -6.85 16.40 11.42
C VAL A 258 -7.77 15.21 11.33
N ILE A 259 -7.68 14.33 12.31
CA ILE A 259 -8.57 13.17 12.52
C ILE A 259 -9.45 13.50 13.72
N PRO A 260 -10.70 13.96 13.52
CA PRO A 260 -11.49 14.58 14.57
C PRO A 260 -12.33 13.55 15.36
N PHE A 261 -11.71 12.43 15.75
CA PHE A 261 -12.42 11.31 16.40
C PHE A 261 -12.91 11.61 17.82
N GLU A 262 -12.31 12.63 18.49
CA GLU A 262 -12.71 13.08 19.82
C GLU A 262 -13.61 14.33 19.80
N ALA A 263 -13.77 14.97 18.64
CA ALA A 263 -14.43 16.25 18.54
C ALA A 263 -15.94 16.17 18.80
N ASP A 264 -16.46 17.08 19.63
CA ASP A 264 -17.90 17.27 19.82
C ASP A 264 -18.45 18.47 19.01
N ASN A 265 -18.03 18.54 17.76
CA ASN A 265 -18.40 19.59 16.81
C ASN A 265 -18.89 18.95 15.49
N GLU A 266 -19.09 19.76 14.45
CA GLU A 266 -19.54 19.29 13.13
C GLU A 266 -18.57 18.29 12.51
N ALA A 267 -17.24 18.53 12.61
CA ALA A 267 -16.22 17.63 12.07
C ALA A 267 -16.23 16.26 12.74
N GLY A 268 -16.37 16.22 14.08
CA GLY A 268 -16.48 14.96 14.82
C GLY A 268 -17.78 14.21 14.52
N ARG A 269 -18.90 14.93 14.37
CA ARG A 269 -20.16 14.29 13.92
C ARG A 269 -20.03 13.71 12.51
N ALA A 270 -19.43 14.44 11.57
CA ALA A 270 -19.17 13.94 10.22
C ALA A 270 -18.26 12.71 10.25
N PHE A 271 -17.19 12.72 11.04
CA PHE A 271 -16.30 11.57 11.21
C PHE A 271 -17.06 10.32 11.70
N ARG A 272 -17.91 10.46 12.71
CA ARG A 272 -18.72 9.34 13.23
C ARG A 272 -19.79 8.84 12.26
N VAL A 273 -20.25 9.68 11.33
CA VAL A 273 -21.14 9.22 10.25
C VAL A 273 -20.39 8.33 9.26
N ILE A 274 -19.11 8.65 9.00
CA ILE A 274 -18.25 7.87 8.08
C ILE A 274 -17.84 6.55 8.73
N TYR A 275 -17.51 6.58 10.01
CA TYR A 275 -17.06 5.44 10.80
C TYR A 275 -17.96 5.25 12.02
N PRO A 276 -19.20 4.73 11.84
CA PRO A 276 -20.17 4.62 12.91
C PRO A 276 -19.79 3.58 13.97
N GLU A 277 -18.99 2.60 13.60
CA GLU A 277 -18.69 1.42 14.40
C GLU A 277 -17.17 1.16 14.48
N ILE A 278 -16.40 2.12 15.03
CA ILE A 278 -14.99 1.84 15.33
C ILE A 278 -14.95 0.98 16.61
N PRO A 279 -14.34 -0.22 16.58
CA PRO A 279 -14.22 -1.05 17.77
C PRO A 279 -13.46 -0.35 18.91
N ASP A 280 -13.94 -0.48 20.15
CA ASP A 280 -13.32 0.14 21.33
C ASP A 280 -11.84 -0.20 21.46
N ALA A 281 -11.44 -1.45 21.14
CA ALA A 281 -10.06 -1.89 21.17
C ALA A 281 -9.19 -1.17 20.12
N SER A 282 -9.74 -0.93 18.92
CA SER A 282 -9.09 -0.15 17.87
C SER A 282 -8.86 1.29 18.32
N LEU A 283 -9.91 1.92 18.83
CA LEU A 283 -9.85 3.30 19.29
C LEU A 283 -8.91 3.49 20.49
N ALA A 284 -8.87 2.52 21.41
CA ALA A 284 -7.94 2.52 22.54
C ALA A 284 -6.48 2.42 22.05
N ALA A 285 -6.20 1.53 21.10
CA ALA A 285 -4.88 1.39 20.49
C ALA A 285 -4.45 2.69 19.77
N TYR A 286 -5.39 3.33 19.04
CA TYR A 286 -5.12 4.58 18.34
C TYR A 286 -4.83 5.74 19.31
N ARG A 287 -5.57 5.84 20.44
CA ARG A 287 -5.27 6.82 21.50
C ARG A 287 -3.85 6.63 22.04
N GLY A 288 -3.45 5.37 22.29
CA GLY A 288 -2.08 5.05 22.70
C GLY A 288 -1.04 5.47 21.65
N LEU A 289 -1.34 5.31 20.34
CA LEU A 289 -0.48 5.82 19.27
C LEU A 289 -0.36 7.35 19.31
N VAL A 290 -1.48 8.07 19.50
CA VAL A 290 -1.50 9.54 19.60
C VAL A 290 -0.66 10.02 20.77
N GLU A 291 -0.80 9.38 21.97
CA GLU A 291 -0.07 9.77 23.19
C GLU A 291 1.45 9.60 23.08
N ARG A 292 1.91 8.51 22.44
CA ARG A 292 3.35 8.26 22.24
C ARG A 292 3.92 8.87 20.98
N GLY A 293 3.06 9.39 20.11
CA GLY A 293 3.44 9.87 18.82
C GLY A 293 4.08 11.26 18.81
N HIS A 294 4.53 11.67 17.66
CA HIS A 294 5.25 12.93 17.49
C HIS A 294 4.97 13.57 16.13
N ARG A 295 5.21 14.87 16.08
CA ARG A 295 5.13 15.66 14.87
C ARG A 295 6.34 15.38 13.96
N LEU A 296 6.14 15.51 12.64
CA LEU A 296 7.21 15.50 11.67
C LEU A 296 8.29 16.54 12.01
N GLY A 297 9.54 16.16 11.83
CA GLY A 297 10.71 17.02 12.06
C GLY A 297 10.86 18.11 11.00
N THR A 298 12.02 18.76 10.99
CA THR A 298 12.36 19.86 10.06
C THR A 298 13.59 19.56 9.20
N GLY A 299 14.05 18.32 9.20
CA GLY A 299 15.19 17.88 8.39
C GLY A 299 14.87 17.82 6.89
N PRO A 300 15.87 17.54 6.05
CA PRO A 300 15.67 17.48 4.60
C PRO A 300 14.65 16.44 4.15
N LEU A 301 14.52 15.31 4.89
CA LEU A 301 13.54 14.27 4.63
C LEU A 301 12.14 14.59 5.18
N ASP A 302 12.03 15.65 5.99
CA ASP A 302 10.76 16.10 6.58
C ASP A 302 10.11 17.23 5.75
N GLN A 303 10.82 17.71 4.73
CA GLN A 303 10.30 18.77 3.86
C GLN A 303 9.18 18.27 2.98
N ILE A 304 8.10 19.04 2.90
CA ILE A 304 6.90 18.71 2.16
C ILE A 304 6.73 19.70 1.01
N MET A 305 6.72 19.18 -0.21
CA MET A 305 6.51 19.97 -1.43
C MET A 305 5.04 20.00 -1.90
N GLY A 306 4.15 19.35 -1.16
CA GLY A 306 2.77 19.12 -1.57
C GLY A 306 2.61 17.90 -2.47
N PHE A 307 1.37 17.46 -2.65
CA PHE A 307 1.01 16.37 -3.56
C PHE A 307 0.76 16.97 -4.96
N ILE A 308 1.84 17.37 -5.62
CA ILE A 308 1.81 18.08 -6.89
C ILE A 308 2.35 17.14 -7.97
N ASP A 309 1.63 17.05 -9.09
CA ASP A 309 2.12 16.35 -10.27
C ASP A 309 3.22 17.19 -10.94
N PRO A 310 4.45 16.66 -11.08
CA PRO A 310 5.56 17.36 -11.74
C PRO A 310 5.23 17.83 -13.17
N ASP A 311 4.38 17.13 -13.90
CA ASP A 311 4.03 17.47 -15.27
C ASP A 311 3.12 18.72 -15.33
N THR A 312 2.40 19.01 -14.23
CA THR A 312 1.60 20.24 -14.08
C THR A 312 2.35 21.40 -13.42
N ALA A 313 3.55 21.13 -12.90
CA ALA A 313 4.38 22.10 -12.18
C ALA A 313 5.85 22.02 -12.63
N PRO A 314 6.18 22.37 -13.88
CA PRO A 314 7.51 22.16 -14.48
C PRO A 314 8.63 22.86 -13.71
N ASP A 315 8.38 24.02 -13.08
CA ASP A 315 9.38 24.78 -12.34
C ASP A 315 9.89 24.04 -11.08
N VAL A 316 9.11 23.11 -10.53
CA VAL A 316 9.47 22.32 -9.34
C VAL A 316 9.60 20.82 -9.64
N ALA A 317 9.37 20.43 -10.88
CA ALA A 317 9.31 19.02 -11.28
C ALA A 317 10.57 18.22 -10.86
N GLU A 318 11.76 18.77 -11.11
CA GLU A 318 13.02 18.12 -10.75
C GLU A 318 13.18 17.99 -9.22
N VAL A 319 12.75 18.99 -8.46
CA VAL A 319 12.78 18.96 -7.00
C VAL A 319 11.85 17.88 -6.45
N LEU A 320 10.63 17.77 -7.02
CA LEU A 320 9.66 16.75 -6.65
C LEU A 320 10.16 15.34 -6.95
N ARG A 321 10.72 15.11 -8.14
CA ARG A 321 11.29 13.81 -8.52
C ARG A 321 12.46 13.43 -7.60
N ARG A 322 13.37 14.36 -7.33
CA ARG A 322 14.49 14.13 -6.42
C ARG A 322 14.02 13.85 -4.99
N GLN A 323 13.05 14.60 -4.47
CA GLN A 323 12.46 14.36 -3.16
C GLN A 323 11.83 12.97 -3.07
N GLN A 324 11.01 12.59 -4.06
CA GLN A 324 10.38 11.26 -4.11
C GLN A 324 11.43 10.14 -4.07
N ARG A 325 12.49 10.25 -4.87
CA ARG A 325 13.59 9.28 -4.87
C ARG A 325 14.30 9.23 -3.51
N ASN A 326 14.68 10.37 -2.95
CA ASN A 326 15.36 10.45 -1.66
C ASN A 326 14.52 9.83 -0.53
N HIS A 327 13.21 10.06 -0.52
CA HIS A 327 12.32 9.48 0.47
C HIS A 327 12.24 7.96 0.34
N PHE A 328 12.13 7.46 -0.88
CA PHE A 328 12.09 6.03 -1.14
C PHE A 328 13.42 5.35 -0.75
N GLU A 329 14.55 5.87 -1.23
CA GLU A 329 15.87 5.31 -0.94
C GLU A 329 16.22 5.36 0.56
N ALA A 330 15.80 6.42 1.26
CA ALA A 330 15.95 6.49 2.72
C ALA A 330 15.08 5.45 3.45
N SER A 331 13.87 5.20 2.95
CA SER A 331 12.98 4.14 3.48
C SER A 331 13.57 2.74 3.24
N VAL A 332 14.14 2.50 2.06
CA VAL A 332 14.86 1.25 1.75
C VAL A 332 16.05 1.05 2.68
N ALA A 333 16.87 2.10 2.88
CA ALA A 333 18.02 2.02 3.77
C ALA A 333 17.59 1.69 5.22
N TYR A 334 16.53 2.33 5.73
CA TYR A 334 16.00 2.02 7.05
C TYR A 334 15.48 0.57 7.14
N ALA A 335 14.72 0.12 6.13
CA ALA A 335 14.21 -1.25 6.07
C ALA A 335 15.34 -2.30 6.09
N GLN A 336 16.42 -2.04 5.35
CA GLN A 336 17.57 -2.96 5.28
C GLN A 336 18.47 -2.87 6.51
N ASP A 337 18.85 -1.67 6.93
CA ASP A 337 19.90 -1.46 7.93
C ASP A 337 19.36 -1.52 9.38
N VAL A 338 18.09 -1.19 9.60
CA VAL A 338 17.46 -1.15 10.93
C VAL A 338 16.48 -2.31 11.13
N LEU A 339 15.57 -2.54 10.16
CA LEU A 339 14.56 -3.61 10.29
C LEU A 339 15.07 -4.96 9.80
N GLY A 340 16.26 -5.05 9.19
CA GLY A 340 16.85 -6.30 8.73
C GLY A 340 16.10 -7.00 7.59
N LEU A 341 15.37 -6.23 6.76
CA LEU A 341 14.59 -6.74 5.64
C LEU A 341 15.43 -6.85 4.37
N GLY A 342 14.99 -7.73 3.45
CA GLY A 342 15.62 -7.89 2.13
C GLY A 342 16.91 -8.71 2.16
N ARG A 343 17.56 -8.79 1.00
CA ARG A 343 18.82 -9.53 0.83
C ARG A 343 19.93 -8.88 1.64
N ALA A 344 20.71 -9.68 2.34
CA ALA A 344 21.92 -9.21 3.00
C ALA A 344 22.82 -8.50 1.97
N LYS A 345 23.24 -7.26 2.25
CA LYS A 345 24.22 -6.57 1.42
C LYS A 345 25.46 -7.46 1.31
N THR A 346 25.80 -7.89 0.11
CA THR A 346 27.09 -8.54 -0.13
C THR A 346 28.16 -7.49 0.10
N THR A 347 28.80 -7.55 1.27
CA THR A 347 29.92 -6.68 1.60
C THR A 347 31.06 -7.06 0.67
N THR A 348 31.16 -6.43 -0.49
CA THR A 348 32.37 -6.50 -1.32
C THR A 348 33.44 -5.74 -0.56
N ILE A 349 34.21 -6.47 0.26
CA ILE A 349 35.44 -5.95 0.83
C ILE A 349 36.34 -5.66 -0.36
N ARG A 350 36.38 -4.41 -0.82
CA ARG A 350 37.50 -3.95 -1.63
C ARG A 350 38.73 -4.08 -0.73
N ARG A 351 39.49 -5.15 -0.93
CA ARG A 351 40.87 -5.18 -0.49
C ARG A 351 41.58 -4.18 -1.39
N ASP A 352 41.79 -2.97 -0.88
CA ASP A 352 42.78 -2.08 -1.45
C ASP A 352 44.10 -2.82 -1.31
N VAL A 353 44.60 -3.30 -2.45
CA VAL A 353 45.96 -3.81 -2.57
C VAL A 353 46.81 -2.57 -2.64
N GLU A 354 47.39 -2.19 -1.51
CA GLU A 354 48.59 -1.35 -1.49
C GLU A 354 49.71 -2.12 -2.14
N ALA A 355 50.24 -1.57 -3.22
CA ALA A 355 51.59 -1.84 -3.72
C ALA A 355 52.14 -0.56 -4.40
#